data_51e988ff7f35bdea36030299adfdacaf
#
_entry.id   51e988ff7f35bdea36030299adfdacaf
#
_cell.length_a   1.000
_cell.length_b   1.000
_cell.length_c   1.000
_cell.angle_alpha   90.00
_cell.angle_beta   90.00
_cell.angle_gamma   90.00
#
_symmetry.space_group_name_H-M   'P 1'
#
loop_
_entity.id
_entity.type
_entity.pdbx_description
1 polymer ?
#
loop_
_entity_poly.entity_id
_entity_poly.type
_entity_poly.pdbx_seq_one_letter_code
_entity_poly.pdbx_strand_id
1 'polypeptide(L)'
;MSETEQPKESENTIYERDKTAKERQPVADEPKVPVKPKPKIKKAFVPKKKSFTTDKPMEHRVRNIRMTSLESAKMIWDTLIDYQNELAQLEVEDPDKPYHDWEKMEKFFTRLAKKYSICTSKALGGSVGWVYKGMDITTMDQELIDTLIATEKFKIPEPIKSKLGF
;
A
#
# COMPACT_ATOMS: atom_id res chain seq x y z
N MET A 1 -11.73 54.63 -14.85
CA MET A 1 -10.89 54.00 -15.85
C MET A 1 -10.36 52.73 -15.19
N SER A 2 -11.07 51.69 -15.11
CA SER A 2 -11.61 50.68 -16.01
C SER A 2 -10.54 50.08 -16.89
N GLU A 3 -10.02 48.91 -16.51
CA GLU A 3 -9.62 47.90 -17.46
C GLU A 3 -9.68 46.51 -16.81
N THR A 4 -10.63 45.77 -17.34
CA THR A 4 -10.96 44.38 -17.02
C THR A 4 -10.13 43.51 -17.96
N GLU A 5 -9.23 42.69 -17.51
CA GLU A 5 -8.62 41.63 -18.30
C GLU A 5 -9.25 40.27 -18.00
N GLN A 6 -9.88 39.70 -19.07
CA GLN A 6 -10.39 38.33 -19.08
C GLN A 6 -9.27 37.32 -19.38
N PRO A 7 -9.32 36.13 -18.82
CA PRO A 7 -8.41 35.04 -19.22
C PRO A 7 -8.90 34.33 -20.48
N LYS A 8 -7.96 34.07 -21.36
CA LYS A 8 -8.15 33.36 -22.65
C LYS A 8 -8.41 31.88 -22.42
N GLU A 9 -9.50 31.40 -22.98
CA GLU A 9 -9.78 29.99 -23.23
C GLU A 9 -8.72 29.37 -24.15
N SER A 10 -8.18 28.25 -23.79
CA SER A 10 -7.34 27.40 -24.65
C SER A 10 -8.22 26.32 -25.29
N GLU A 11 -8.36 26.41 -26.58
CA GLU A 11 -9.08 25.47 -27.45
C GLU A 11 -8.46 24.07 -27.42
N ASN A 12 -9.31 23.09 -27.09
CA ASN A 12 -9.03 21.67 -27.27
C ASN A 12 -9.25 21.28 -28.72
N THR A 13 -8.19 21.03 -29.46
CA THR A 13 -8.26 20.44 -30.78
C THR A 13 -8.52 18.95 -30.71
N ILE A 14 -9.72 18.56 -31.07
CA ILE A 14 -10.15 17.17 -31.24
C ILE A 14 -9.60 16.67 -32.58
N TYR A 15 -8.78 15.63 -32.55
CA TYR A 15 -8.36 14.90 -33.76
C TYR A 15 -9.51 14.04 -34.27
N GLU A 16 -10.17 14.48 -35.35
CA GLU A 16 -11.07 13.63 -36.13
C GLU A 16 -10.25 12.64 -36.97
N ARG A 17 -10.55 11.40 -36.83
CA ARG A 17 -9.99 10.30 -37.62
C ARG A 17 -10.96 9.97 -38.74
N ASP A 18 -10.62 10.37 -39.95
CA ASP A 18 -11.36 10.06 -41.19
C ASP A 18 -11.54 8.55 -41.38
N LYS A 19 -12.80 8.14 -41.46
CA LYS A 19 -13.22 6.84 -41.96
C LYS A 19 -13.51 6.91 -43.42
N THR A 20 -12.56 6.61 -44.28
CA THR A 20 -12.84 6.29 -45.69
C THR A 20 -13.16 4.81 -45.84
N ALA A 21 -14.44 4.51 -45.93
CA ALA A 21 -14.95 3.24 -46.38
C ALA A 21 -14.66 3.09 -47.88
N LYS A 22 -13.95 2.06 -48.26
CA LYS A 22 -13.79 1.62 -49.62
C LYS A 22 -14.59 0.34 -49.86
N GLU A 23 -15.74 0.50 -50.47
CA GLU A 23 -16.53 -0.59 -51.06
C GLU A 23 -15.70 -1.43 -52.01
N ARG A 24 -15.70 -2.73 -51.86
CA ARG A 24 -15.32 -3.69 -52.88
C ARG A 24 -16.38 -4.78 -52.99
N GLN A 25 -16.93 -4.89 -54.20
CA GLN A 25 -17.92 -5.85 -54.64
C GLN A 25 -17.40 -7.29 -54.65
N PRO A 26 -18.29 -8.30 -54.68
CA PRO A 26 -17.95 -9.71 -54.57
C PRO A 26 -17.53 -10.31 -55.91
N VAL A 27 -16.44 -11.06 -55.91
CA VAL A 27 -16.08 -11.92 -57.03
C VAL A 27 -16.15 -13.36 -56.50
N ALA A 28 -17.06 -14.14 -57.10
CA ALA A 28 -17.13 -15.58 -56.92
C ALA A 28 -15.92 -16.22 -57.59
N ASP A 29 -15.24 -17.08 -56.89
CA ASP A 29 -14.71 -18.36 -57.43
C ASP A 29 -14.15 -19.19 -56.25
N GLU A 30 -14.72 -20.40 -56.09
CA GLU A 30 -14.19 -21.40 -55.18
C GLU A 30 -13.04 -22.18 -55.82
N PRO A 31 -11.97 -22.43 -55.06
CA PRO A 31 -11.38 -23.76 -55.09
C PRO A 31 -11.31 -24.40 -53.70
N LYS A 32 -11.76 -25.61 -53.62
CA LYS A 32 -11.70 -26.52 -52.47
C LYS A 32 -10.30 -26.59 -51.87
N VAL A 33 -10.13 -26.01 -50.71
CA VAL A 33 -8.89 -26.13 -49.93
C VAL A 33 -8.97 -27.37 -49.02
N PRO A 34 -7.94 -28.24 -48.98
CA PRO A 34 -7.96 -29.47 -48.18
C PRO A 34 -7.99 -29.15 -46.68
N VAL A 35 -8.88 -29.84 -45.98
CA VAL A 35 -9.10 -29.73 -44.54
C VAL A 35 -7.81 -30.09 -43.79
N LYS A 36 -7.14 -29.08 -43.24
CA LYS A 36 -6.01 -29.30 -42.35
C LYS A 36 -6.48 -29.93 -41.04
N PRO A 37 -5.78 -30.95 -40.50
CA PRO A 37 -6.14 -31.58 -39.25
C PRO A 37 -6.14 -30.58 -38.09
N LYS A 38 -7.19 -30.62 -37.28
CA LYS A 38 -7.35 -29.73 -36.09
C LYS A 38 -6.13 -29.85 -35.20
N PRO A 39 -5.51 -28.75 -34.75
CA PRO A 39 -4.37 -28.79 -33.84
C PRO A 39 -4.80 -29.45 -32.52
N LYS A 40 -4.08 -30.47 -32.09
CA LYS A 40 -4.24 -31.10 -30.79
C LYS A 40 -4.04 -30.03 -29.71
N ILE A 41 -5.07 -29.79 -28.91
CA ILE A 41 -5.04 -28.88 -27.78
C ILE A 41 -3.92 -29.35 -26.84
N LYS A 42 -2.80 -28.67 -26.84
CA LYS A 42 -1.73 -28.89 -25.86
C LYS A 42 -2.32 -28.53 -24.50
N LYS A 43 -2.32 -29.50 -23.56
CA LYS A 43 -2.75 -29.26 -22.17
C LYS A 43 -2.09 -28.01 -21.67
N ALA A 44 -2.90 -27.03 -21.24
CA ALA A 44 -2.40 -25.79 -20.70
C ALA A 44 -1.39 -26.10 -19.57
N PHE A 45 -0.22 -25.52 -19.67
CA PHE A 45 0.78 -25.60 -18.62
C PHE A 45 0.23 -24.87 -17.39
N VAL A 46 -0.23 -25.64 -16.41
CA VAL A 46 -0.61 -25.10 -15.10
C VAL A 46 0.71 -24.90 -14.33
N PRO A 47 1.16 -23.65 -14.11
CA PRO A 47 2.35 -23.44 -13.32
C PRO A 47 2.08 -23.93 -11.90
N LYS A 48 2.77 -24.99 -11.48
CA LYS A 48 2.77 -25.42 -10.07
C LYS A 48 3.27 -24.22 -9.27
N LYS A 49 2.43 -23.66 -8.41
CA LYS A 49 2.85 -22.63 -7.45
C LYS A 49 4.00 -23.23 -6.64
N LYS A 50 5.23 -22.90 -6.99
CA LYS A 50 6.38 -23.16 -6.14
C LYS A 50 6.19 -22.31 -4.91
N SER A 51 5.92 -22.93 -3.77
CA SER A 51 6.05 -22.25 -2.47
C SER A 51 7.53 -21.92 -2.34
N PHE A 52 7.89 -20.67 -2.61
CA PHE A 52 9.20 -20.18 -2.28
C PHE A 52 9.25 -20.04 -0.75
N THR A 53 9.76 -21.07 -0.08
CA THR A 53 10.29 -20.89 1.27
C THR A 53 11.56 -20.05 1.09
N THR A 54 11.41 -18.75 1.19
CA THR A 54 12.53 -17.82 1.20
C THR A 54 13.18 -17.97 2.57
N ASP A 55 14.45 -18.40 2.62
CA ASP A 55 15.32 -18.33 3.82
C ASP A 55 15.65 -16.88 4.22
N LYS A 56 14.96 -15.91 3.63
CA LYS A 56 15.10 -14.51 4.01
C LYS A 56 14.49 -14.29 5.40
N PRO A 57 15.22 -13.61 6.28
CA PRO A 57 14.66 -13.24 7.58
C PRO A 57 13.35 -12.47 7.39
N MET A 58 12.41 -12.69 8.30
CA MET A 58 11.15 -11.94 8.27
C MET A 58 11.46 -10.45 8.48
N GLU A 59 11.02 -9.62 7.55
CA GLU A 59 11.24 -8.18 7.58
C GLU A 59 9.90 -7.47 7.81
N HIS A 60 9.90 -6.50 8.72
CA HIS A 60 8.76 -5.64 8.99
C HIS A 60 9.12 -4.18 8.72
N ARG A 61 8.25 -3.45 8.03
CA ARG A 61 8.37 -2.00 7.95
C ARG A 61 7.73 -1.39 9.19
N VAL A 62 8.54 -0.74 10.01
CA VAL A 62 8.16 -0.32 11.36
C VAL A 62 8.06 1.19 11.47
N ARG A 63 7.08 1.64 12.26
CA ARG A 63 6.97 3.00 12.77
C ARG A 63 7.00 2.98 14.29
N ASN A 64 7.58 4.00 14.88
CA ASN A 64 7.75 4.11 16.33
C ASN A 64 7.26 5.47 16.84
N ILE A 65 6.49 5.44 17.92
CA ILE A 65 6.20 6.61 18.75
C ILE A 65 6.81 6.32 20.12
N ARG A 66 7.75 7.15 20.54
CA ARG A 66 8.38 7.01 21.84
C ARG A 66 7.92 8.10 22.78
N MET A 67 7.59 7.73 24.01
CA MET A 67 7.08 8.60 25.06
C MET A 67 7.94 8.46 26.31
N THR A 68 7.92 9.45 27.17
CA THR A 68 8.61 9.43 28.47
C THR A 68 7.82 8.66 29.54
N SER A 69 6.50 8.66 29.42
CA SER A 69 5.58 8.13 30.43
C SER A 69 4.73 7.01 29.84
N LEU A 70 4.52 5.94 30.59
CA LEU A 70 3.65 4.83 30.23
C LEU A 70 2.19 5.29 30.04
N GLU A 71 1.74 6.22 30.88
CA GLU A 71 0.37 6.73 30.80
C GLU A 71 0.13 7.44 29.46
N SER A 72 1.08 8.30 29.05
CA SER A 72 1.01 8.97 27.76
C SER A 72 1.08 7.98 26.60
N ALA A 73 1.91 6.94 26.70
CA ALA A 73 2.02 5.90 25.69
C ALA A 73 0.71 5.10 25.57
N LYS A 74 0.07 4.76 26.69
CA LYS A 74 -1.25 4.10 26.69
C LYS A 74 -2.35 4.98 26.07
N MET A 75 -2.40 6.27 26.41
CA MET A 75 -3.37 7.18 25.79
C MET A 75 -3.23 7.23 24.25
N ILE A 76 -2.00 7.26 23.75
CA ILE A 76 -1.75 7.22 22.31
C ILE A 76 -2.15 5.87 21.72
N TRP A 77 -1.84 4.78 22.40
CA TRP A 77 -2.22 3.43 21.99
C TRP A 77 -3.74 3.26 21.93
N ASP A 78 -4.47 3.66 22.98
CA ASP A 78 -5.93 3.64 23.02
C ASP A 78 -6.51 4.44 21.84
N THR A 79 -5.99 5.65 21.60
CA THR A 79 -6.43 6.51 20.49
C THR A 79 -6.21 5.83 19.13
N LEU A 80 -5.12 5.08 18.97
CA LEU A 80 -4.83 4.34 17.73
C LEU A 80 -5.75 3.14 17.55
N ILE A 81 -6.05 2.40 18.63
CA ILE A 81 -6.97 1.26 18.62
C ILE A 81 -8.38 1.72 18.34
N ASP A 82 -8.84 2.80 18.98
CA ASP A 82 -10.17 3.37 18.75
C ASP A 82 -10.35 3.78 17.28
N TYR A 83 -9.37 4.46 16.71
CA TYR A 83 -9.40 4.84 15.30
C TYR A 83 -9.38 3.62 14.35
N GLN A 84 -8.62 2.58 14.69
CA GLN A 84 -8.63 1.32 13.93
C GLN A 84 -10.01 0.64 13.98
N ASN A 85 -10.66 0.63 15.14
CA ASN A 85 -12.00 0.10 15.33
C ASN A 85 -13.05 0.92 14.56
N GLU A 86 -12.95 2.24 14.57
CA GLU A 86 -13.82 3.12 13.77
C GLU A 86 -13.73 2.80 12.28
N LEU A 87 -12.52 2.64 11.75
CA LEU A 87 -12.30 2.26 10.35
C LEU A 87 -12.89 0.88 10.03
N ALA A 88 -12.75 -0.07 10.95
CA ALA A 88 -13.30 -1.42 10.77
C ALA A 88 -14.84 -1.44 10.75
N GLN A 89 -15.49 -0.57 11.53
CA GLN A 89 -16.95 -0.46 11.61
C GLN A 89 -17.60 0.23 10.41
N LEU A 90 -16.84 0.98 9.63
CA LEU A 90 -17.33 1.60 8.41
C LEU A 90 -17.60 0.51 7.35
N GLU A 91 -18.85 0.15 7.19
CA GLU A 91 -19.32 -0.74 6.13
C GLU A 91 -19.29 0.02 4.79
N VAL A 92 -18.25 -0.18 4.02
CA VAL A 92 -18.12 0.32 2.64
C VAL A 92 -17.93 -0.87 1.74
N GLU A 93 -18.77 -1.03 0.73
CA GLU A 93 -18.62 -2.02 -0.33
C GLU A 93 -17.48 -1.60 -1.29
N ASP A 94 -16.27 -1.63 -0.80
CA ASP A 94 -15.06 -1.29 -1.56
C ASP A 94 -14.10 -2.48 -1.47
N PRO A 95 -13.75 -3.12 -2.60
CA PRO A 95 -12.80 -4.23 -2.61
C PRO A 95 -11.40 -3.81 -2.11
N ASP A 96 -11.06 -2.52 -2.24
CA ASP A 96 -9.78 -1.96 -1.82
C ASP A 96 -9.83 -1.34 -0.40
N LYS A 97 -10.95 -1.52 0.33
CA LYS A 97 -11.12 -1.00 1.70
C LYS A 97 -9.94 -1.30 2.62
N PRO A 98 -9.38 -2.53 2.69
CA PRO A 98 -8.25 -2.81 3.58
C PRO A 98 -7.03 -1.94 3.28
N TYR A 99 -6.79 -1.63 2.01
CA TYR A 99 -5.69 -0.76 1.59
C TYR A 99 -5.95 0.70 1.99
N HIS A 100 -7.16 1.20 1.76
CA HIS A 100 -7.55 2.56 2.14
C HIS A 100 -7.55 2.76 3.65
N ASP A 101 -8.00 1.78 4.41
CA ASP A 101 -7.99 1.82 5.88
C ASP A 101 -6.55 1.82 6.41
N TRP A 102 -5.67 1.00 5.82
CA TRP A 102 -4.25 1.03 6.14
C TRP A 102 -3.62 2.40 5.84
N GLU A 103 -3.91 3.02 4.69
CA GLU A 103 -3.39 4.34 4.32
C GLU A 103 -3.86 5.44 5.30
N LYS A 104 -5.14 5.40 5.68
CA LYS A 104 -5.70 6.32 6.68
C LYS A 104 -5.02 6.15 8.03
N MET A 105 -4.83 4.89 8.46
CA MET A 105 -4.14 4.55 9.69
C MET A 105 -2.68 5.03 9.68
N GLU A 106 -1.95 4.85 8.58
CA GLU A 106 -0.58 5.33 8.42
C GLU A 106 -0.49 6.86 8.51
N LYS A 107 -1.42 7.57 7.88
CA LYS A 107 -1.51 9.04 7.95
C LYS A 107 -1.82 9.52 9.37
N PHE A 108 -2.72 8.83 10.06
CA PHE A 108 -3.08 9.15 11.45
C PHE A 108 -1.92 8.92 12.39
N PHE A 109 -1.26 7.76 12.32
CA PHE A 109 -0.06 7.45 13.09
C PHE A 109 1.05 8.49 12.86
N THR A 110 1.28 8.85 11.60
CA THR A 110 2.28 9.86 11.23
C THR A 110 2.02 11.22 11.91
N ARG A 111 0.76 11.64 11.99
CA ARG A 111 0.38 12.89 12.68
C ARG A 111 0.65 12.80 14.19
N LEU A 112 0.29 11.70 14.82
CA LEU A 112 0.53 11.48 16.24
C LEU A 112 2.03 11.43 16.53
N ALA A 113 2.81 10.71 15.72
CA ALA A 113 4.25 10.64 15.87
C ALA A 113 4.92 12.02 15.77
N LYS A 114 4.55 12.83 14.77
CA LYS A 114 5.06 14.19 14.62
C LYS A 114 4.69 15.12 15.78
N LYS A 115 3.56 14.91 16.40
CA LYS A 115 3.09 15.76 17.50
C LYS A 115 3.70 15.34 18.84
N TYR A 116 3.67 14.07 19.16
CA TYR A 116 3.90 13.58 20.51
C TYR A 116 5.21 12.82 20.70
N SER A 117 5.78 12.20 19.66
CA SER A 117 6.99 11.41 19.83
C SER A 117 8.20 12.25 20.25
N ILE A 118 9.03 11.69 21.13
CA ILE A 118 10.33 12.24 21.53
C ILE A 118 11.51 11.59 20.78
N CYS A 119 11.24 10.63 19.92
CA CYS A 119 12.27 9.88 19.20
C CYS A 119 12.82 10.71 18.01
N THR A 120 14.02 10.39 17.55
CA THR A 120 14.66 11.04 16.39
C THR A 120 13.88 10.86 15.10
N SER A 121 13.13 9.76 14.96
CA SER A 121 12.24 9.49 13.82
C SER A 121 10.98 10.36 13.79
N LYS A 122 10.77 11.23 14.79
CA LYS A 122 9.62 12.15 14.87
C LYS A 122 9.42 12.95 13.58
N ALA A 123 10.47 13.52 13.02
CA ALA A 123 10.41 14.32 11.80
C ALA A 123 9.90 13.51 10.60
N LEU A 124 10.23 12.22 10.55
CA LEU A 124 9.80 11.27 9.53
C LEU A 124 8.45 10.59 9.86
N GLY A 125 7.69 11.14 10.83
CA GLY A 125 6.43 10.56 11.26
C GLY A 125 6.57 9.20 11.93
N GLY A 126 7.66 9.01 12.66
CA GLY A 126 7.97 7.78 13.37
C GLY A 126 8.57 6.66 12.51
N SER A 127 8.81 6.88 11.22
CA SER A 127 9.36 5.85 10.33
C SER A 127 10.77 5.45 10.75
N VAL A 128 10.96 4.14 10.97
CA VAL A 128 12.26 3.51 11.27
C VAL A 128 12.81 2.80 10.02
N GLY A 129 11.91 2.38 9.13
CA GLY A 129 12.24 1.63 7.92
C GLY A 129 12.01 0.13 8.10
N TRP A 130 12.76 -0.67 7.35
CA TRP A 130 12.71 -2.11 7.41
C TRP A 130 13.55 -2.63 8.58
N VAL A 131 12.95 -3.49 9.39
CA VAL A 131 13.55 -4.09 10.58
C VAL A 131 13.47 -5.61 10.46
N TYR A 132 14.56 -6.29 10.78
CA TYR A 132 14.66 -7.74 10.80
C TYR A 132 15.33 -8.23 12.08
N LYS A 133 15.14 -9.49 12.40
CA LYS A 133 15.69 -10.10 13.62
C LYS A 133 17.21 -10.02 13.64
N GLY A 134 17.76 -9.53 14.75
CA GLY A 134 19.22 -9.37 14.94
C GLY A 134 19.80 -8.10 14.33
N MET A 135 18.95 -7.19 13.81
CA MET A 135 19.39 -5.88 13.33
C MET A 135 19.79 -4.98 14.50
N ASP A 136 20.96 -4.37 14.43
CA ASP A 136 21.38 -3.36 15.42
C ASP A 136 20.88 -1.97 15.01
N ILE A 137 19.95 -1.44 15.79
CA ILE A 137 19.35 -0.11 15.57
C ILE A 137 19.54 0.72 16.82
N THR A 138 20.25 1.84 16.71
CA THR A 138 20.54 2.73 17.84
C THR A 138 19.27 3.31 18.51
N THR A 139 18.14 3.30 17.82
CA THR A 139 16.87 3.84 18.33
C THR A 139 15.93 2.81 18.91
N MET A 140 16.27 1.51 18.85
CA MET A 140 15.46 0.41 19.34
C MET A 140 16.33 -0.64 20.04
N ASP A 141 15.83 -1.16 21.16
CA ASP A 141 16.46 -2.28 21.86
C ASP A 141 16.16 -3.59 21.13
N GLN A 142 17.07 -4.57 21.25
CA GLN A 142 16.93 -5.88 20.61
C GLN A 142 15.65 -6.61 21.06
N GLU A 143 15.29 -6.50 22.34
CA GLU A 143 14.06 -7.09 22.90
C GLU A 143 12.80 -6.51 22.23
N LEU A 144 12.80 -5.20 21.95
CA LEU A 144 11.71 -4.54 21.22
C LEU A 144 11.63 -5.05 19.78
N ILE A 145 12.79 -5.21 19.12
CA ILE A 145 12.85 -5.73 17.74
C ILE A 145 12.30 -7.16 17.69
N ASP A 146 12.70 -8.02 18.61
CA ASP A 146 12.25 -9.41 18.67
C ASP A 146 10.73 -9.50 18.90
N THR A 147 10.19 -8.64 19.78
CA THR A 147 8.74 -8.55 20.02
C THR A 147 7.99 -8.07 18.77
N LEU A 148 8.51 -7.08 18.07
CA LEU A 148 7.90 -6.56 16.85
C LEU A 148 7.90 -7.61 15.73
N ILE A 149 8.98 -8.36 15.57
CA ILE A 149 9.06 -9.43 14.56
C ILE A 149 8.10 -10.58 14.87
N ALA A 150 7.86 -10.87 16.17
CA ALA A 150 6.89 -11.87 16.61
C ALA A 150 5.43 -11.41 16.48
N THR A 151 5.19 -10.11 16.39
CA THR A 151 3.85 -9.54 16.27
C THR A 151 3.33 -9.70 14.83
N GLU A 152 2.04 -9.99 14.68
CA GLU A 152 1.39 -10.07 13.40
C GLU A 152 1.41 -8.72 12.68
N LYS A 153 1.49 -8.75 11.34
CA LYS A 153 1.45 -7.54 10.52
C LYS A 153 0.13 -6.79 10.73
N PHE A 154 0.20 -5.48 10.72
CA PHE A 154 -0.93 -4.55 10.93
C PHE A 154 -1.52 -4.55 12.35
N LYS A 155 -0.97 -5.32 13.27
CA LYS A 155 -1.35 -5.26 14.69
C LYS A 155 -0.50 -4.21 15.40
N ILE A 156 -1.15 -3.39 16.22
CA ILE A 156 -0.48 -2.39 17.05
C ILE A 156 -0.24 -3.04 18.41
N PRO A 157 1.01 -3.36 18.78
CA PRO A 157 1.31 -3.93 20.07
C PRO A 157 1.06 -2.93 21.20
N GLU A 158 0.84 -3.43 22.39
CA GLU A 158 0.80 -2.58 23.59
C GLU A 158 2.13 -1.85 23.80
N PRO A 159 2.12 -0.72 24.52
CA PRO A 159 3.34 0.01 24.83
C PRO A 159 4.36 -0.85 25.57
N ILE A 160 5.54 -0.98 24.98
CA ILE A 160 6.65 -1.79 25.51
C ILE A 160 7.66 -0.88 26.17
N LYS A 161 8.09 -1.25 27.37
CA LYS A 161 9.16 -0.52 28.05
C LYS A 161 10.50 -0.83 27.42
N SER A 162 11.23 0.21 27.06
CA SER A 162 12.60 0.12 26.57
C SER A 162 13.55 0.96 27.45
N LYS A 163 14.85 0.81 27.26
CA LYS A 163 15.86 1.66 27.92
C LYS A 163 15.71 3.14 27.59
N LEU A 164 15.09 3.43 26.46
CA LEU A 164 14.94 4.80 25.94
C LEU A 164 13.55 5.41 26.23
N GLY A 165 12.66 4.68 26.92
CA GLY A 165 11.29 5.09 27.23
C GLY A 165 10.25 4.03 26.80
N PHE A 166 9.00 4.47 26.55
CA PHE A 166 7.87 3.64 26.14
C PHE A 166 7.48 3.93 24.71
#